data_6fad3f5aaa6f12a2d1f652913537ec05
#
_entry.id   6fad3f5aaa6f12a2d1f652913537ec05
#
_cell.length_a   1.000
_cell.length_b   1.000
_cell.length_c   1.000
_cell.angle_alpha   90.00
_cell.angle_beta   90.00
_cell.angle_gamma   90.00
#
_symmetry.space_group_name_H-M   'P 1'
#
loop_
_entity.id
_entity.type
_entity.pdbx_description
1 polymer ?
#
loop_
_entity_poly.entity_id
_entity_poly.type
_entity_poly.pdbx_seq_one_letter_code
_entity_poly.pdbx_strand_id
1 'polypeptide(L)'
;IAIPSFFNAHTHAAMTLMRGYSDDLPVQQWLEGKIWPLENKLTEEDVYWGAKLAILEMIKTGTTFFNDMYWHFHGTARAVEEMGLRAALSAVLIDMFDEEESRRQIERNQKLFEEHQQYSDRIHFALGPHAIYTVSEKSLIWAKEFADENDLLIHIHLSESEDEINGSLEKHGQRPVEYLDEIGFLGENVIACHNIWLNDKELNLLQENGVKLVHLPVSNMKLGSGFYPYQKVKEREFKVALGTDGCSSNNNLDMMEEMKFATMNAKINTMQATTLPAEEVFDMATINGAEMFNLNAGKIAEGKLADLLLLDLNRPEMTPNYNTISNIVYSANGASVNTTICNGKILMQDGYVDGEEEIIDKASQVATDL
;
A
#
# COMPACT_ATOMS: atom_id res chain seq x y z
N ILE A 1 -19.50 2.12 18.25
CA ILE A 1 -19.04 3.46 17.89
C ILE A 1 -18.77 3.54 16.40
N ALA A 2 -19.01 4.71 15.77
CA ALA A 2 -18.60 4.96 14.39
C ALA A 2 -17.25 5.65 14.35
N ILE A 3 -16.37 5.21 13.44
CA ILE A 3 -15.07 5.83 13.14
C ILE A 3 -14.89 5.94 11.60
N PRO A 4 -13.99 6.81 11.10
CA PRO A 4 -13.60 6.76 9.69
C PRO A 4 -12.99 5.40 9.38
N SER A 5 -13.17 4.94 8.14
CA SER A 5 -12.52 3.72 7.65
C SER A 5 -11.04 3.91 7.43
N PHE A 6 -10.30 2.80 7.30
CA PHE A 6 -8.88 2.80 7.05
C PHE A 6 -8.55 2.89 5.56
N PHE A 7 -7.40 3.51 5.28
CA PHE A 7 -6.78 3.66 3.97
C PHE A 7 -5.47 2.88 3.95
N ASN A 8 -5.39 1.83 3.14
CA ASN A 8 -4.17 1.08 2.90
C ASN A 8 -3.42 1.70 1.71
N ALA A 9 -2.41 2.52 2.00
CA ALA A 9 -1.73 3.34 0.99
C ALA A 9 -0.72 2.56 0.13
N HIS A 10 -0.46 1.30 0.42
CA HIS A 10 0.39 0.41 -0.38
C HIS A 10 0.08 -1.06 -0.09
N THR A 11 -0.20 -1.81 -1.16
CA THR A 11 -0.32 -3.27 -1.11
C THR A 11 -0.02 -3.91 -2.47
N HIS A 12 0.11 -5.23 -2.46
CA HIS A 12 0.11 -6.14 -3.60
C HIS A 12 -1.03 -7.13 -3.37
N ALA A 13 -2.26 -6.70 -3.68
CA ALA A 13 -3.49 -7.35 -3.21
C ALA A 13 -3.55 -8.85 -3.52
N ALA A 14 -3.26 -9.27 -4.77
CA ALA A 14 -3.32 -10.67 -5.16
C ALA A 14 -2.26 -11.57 -4.52
N MET A 15 -1.25 -11.01 -3.83
CA MET A 15 -0.30 -11.79 -3.03
C MET A 15 -0.92 -12.49 -1.82
N THR A 16 -2.22 -12.31 -1.56
CA THR A 16 -2.96 -13.18 -0.63
C THR A 16 -2.86 -14.66 -1.02
N LEU A 17 -2.72 -14.98 -2.31
CA LEU A 17 -2.46 -16.33 -2.82
C LEU A 17 -1.11 -16.91 -2.36
N MET A 18 -0.17 -16.05 -1.95
CA MET A 18 1.20 -16.40 -1.55
C MET A 18 1.43 -16.29 -0.04
N ARG A 19 0.37 -16.10 0.74
CA ARG A 19 0.43 -15.99 2.20
C ARG A 19 1.09 -17.23 2.82
N GLY A 20 2.22 -17.02 3.53
CA GLY A 20 2.96 -18.11 4.15
C GLY A 20 3.68 -19.05 3.17
N TYR A 21 3.73 -18.71 1.88
CA TYR A 21 4.42 -19.53 0.86
C TYR A 21 5.94 -19.58 1.10
N SER A 22 6.52 -18.46 1.50
CA SER A 22 7.96 -18.37 1.71
C SER A 22 8.30 -17.25 2.69
N ASP A 23 8.57 -17.62 3.93
CA ASP A 23 8.96 -16.71 5.00
C ASP A 23 10.46 -16.89 5.37
N ASP A 24 11.01 -15.99 6.17
CA ASP A 24 12.34 -16.08 6.81
C ASP A 24 13.52 -16.18 5.82
N LEU A 25 13.44 -15.48 4.68
CA LEU A 25 14.50 -15.37 3.68
C LEU A 25 14.96 -13.91 3.50
N PRO A 26 16.26 -13.69 3.15
CA PRO A 26 16.72 -12.39 2.68
C PRO A 26 15.91 -11.91 1.47
N VAL A 27 15.60 -10.59 1.40
CA VAL A 27 14.70 -9.98 0.41
C VAL A 27 15.00 -10.42 -1.02
N GLN A 28 16.26 -10.35 -1.46
CA GLN A 28 16.61 -10.70 -2.84
C GLN A 28 16.42 -12.20 -3.13
N GLN A 29 16.80 -13.09 -2.20
CA GLN A 29 16.56 -14.54 -2.35
C GLN A 29 15.07 -14.87 -2.34
N TRP A 30 14.30 -14.14 -1.55
CA TRP A 30 12.86 -14.26 -1.50
C TRP A 30 12.21 -13.83 -2.81
N LEU A 31 12.53 -12.64 -3.35
CA LEU A 31 12.00 -12.14 -4.61
C LEU A 31 12.38 -13.05 -5.78
N GLU A 32 13.69 -13.21 -6.06
CA GLU A 32 14.19 -13.90 -7.24
C GLU A 32 13.98 -15.42 -7.19
N GLY A 33 14.11 -16.00 -5.99
CA GLY A 33 14.05 -17.46 -5.81
C GLY A 33 12.65 -18.02 -5.58
N LYS A 34 11.70 -17.20 -5.16
CA LYS A 34 10.36 -17.66 -4.75
C LYS A 34 9.22 -16.87 -5.38
N ILE A 35 9.20 -15.55 -5.22
CA ILE A 35 8.04 -14.74 -5.59
C ILE A 35 7.93 -14.59 -7.11
N TRP A 36 8.94 -14.04 -7.78
CA TRP A 36 8.89 -13.83 -9.22
C TRP A 36 8.66 -15.11 -10.05
N PRO A 37 9.27 -16.28 -9.72
CA PRO A 37 8.93 -17.54 -10.42
C PRO A 37 7.47 -17.97 -10.27
N LEU A 38 6.81 -17.63 -9.16
CA LEU A 38 5.41 -17.92 -8.95
C LEU A 38 4.52 -16.89 -9.67
N GLU A 39 4.83 -15.60 -9.54
CA GLU A 39 4.11 -14.52 -10.21
C GLU A 39 4.08 -14.67 -11.73
N ASN A 40 5.15 -15.17 -12.33
CA ASN A 40 5.22 -15.43 -13.77
C ASN A 40 4.21 -16.49 -14.27
N LYS A 41 3.59 -17.26 -13.37
CA LYS A 41 2.55 -18.23 -13.71
C LYS A 41 1.14 -17.67 -13.59
N LEU A 42 0.97 -16.55 -12.86
CA LEU A 42 -0.33 -15.97 -12.60
C LEU A 42 -1.05 -15.59 -13.89
N THR A 43 -2.31 -15.90 -13.95
CA THR A 43 -3.26 -15.43 -14.96
C THR A 43 -4.10 -14.27 -14.41
N GLU A 44 -4.82 -13.58 -15.29
CA GLU A 44 -5.77 -12.54 -14.86
C GLU A 44 -6.87 -13.07 -13.92
N GLU A 45 -7.30 -14.32 -14.14
CA GLU A 45 -8.31 -14.97 -13.29
C GLU A 45 -7.74 -15.32 -11.90
N ASP A 46 -6.47 -15.73 -11.81
CA ASP A 46 -5.80 -15.97 -10.53
C ASP A 46 -5.69 -14.65 -9.73
N VAL A 47 -5.26 -13.58 -10.40
CA VAL A 47 -5.19 -12.25 -9.78
C VAL A 47 -6.58 -11.77 -9.33
N TYR A 48 -7.63 -12.03 -10.11
CA TYR A 48 -9.00 -11.71 -9.70
C TYR A 48 -9.40 -12.39 -8.39
N TRP A 49 -9.15 -13.69 -8.23
CA TRP A 49 -9.50 -14.41 -7.00
C TRP A 49 -8.60 -14.03 -5.83
N GLY A 50 -7.30 -13.80 -6.07
CA GLY A 50 -6.39 -13.27 -5.07
C GLY A 50 -6.80 -11.88 -4.58
N ALA A 51 -7.16 -10.99 -5.49
CA ALA A 51 -7.66 -9.65 -5.16
C ALA A 51 -9.00 -9.71 -4.40
N LYS A 52 -9.92 -10.63 -4.78
CA LYS A 52 -11.17 -10.84 -4.01
C LYS A 52 -10.90 -11.27 -2.57
N LEU A 53 -9.94 -12.17 -2.36
CA LEU A 53 -9.54 -12.58 -1.01
C LEU A 53 -8.94 -11.41 -0.22
N ALA A 54 -8.09 -10.60 -0.86
CA ALA A 54 -7.54 -9.39 -0.24
C ALA A 54 -8.64 -8.39 0.14
N ILE A 55 -9.56 -8.11 -0.77
CA ILE A 55 -10.67 -7.20 -0.54
C ILE A 55 -11.60 -7.72 0.57
N LEU A 56 -11.86 -9.03 0.61
CA LEU A 56 -12.62 -9.65 1.71
C LEU A 56 -11.94 -9.39 3.06
N GLU A 57 -10.64 -9.62 3.17
CA GLU A 57 -9.87 -9.36 4.39
C GLU A 57 -9.89 -7.88 4.75
N MET A 58 -9.65 -6.99 3.79
CA MET A 58 -9.71 -5.53 3.98
C MET A 58 -11.08 -5.07 4.48
N ILE A 59 -12.18 -5.56 3.91
CA ILE A 59 -13.54 -5.28 4.38
C ILE A 59 -13.70 -5.75 5.83
N LYS A 60 -13.24 -6.95 6.16
CA LYS A 60 -13.35 -7.54 7.51
C LYS A 60 -12.47 -6.83 8.54
N THR A 61 -11.38 -6.21 8.13
CA THR A 61 -10.48 -5.45 9.00
C THR A 61 -10.69 -3.93 8.96
N GLY A 62 -11.65 -3.45 8.14
CA GLY A 62 -12.09 -2.06 8.14
C GLY A 62 -11.41 -1.15 7.13
N THR A 63 -10.72 -1.68 6.15
CA THR A 63 -10.16 -0.91 5.03
C THR A 63 -11.19 -0.72 3.93
N THR A 64 -11.40 0.52 3.45
CA THR A 64 -12.32 0.83 2.36
C THR A 64 -11.64 1.39 1.12
N PHE A 65 -10.38 1.73 1.24
CA PHE A 65 -9.52 2.16 0.14
C PHE A 65 -8.16 1.47 0.22
N PHE A 66 -7.65 1.03 -0.93
CA PHE A 66 -6.28 0.54 -1.04
C PHE A 66 -5.59 1.03 -2.31
N ASN A 67 -4.26 1.18 -2.24
CA ASN A 67 -3.41 1.46 -3.39
C ASN A 67 -2.63 0.19 -3.73
N ASP A 68 -2.91 -0.38 -4.89
CA ASP A 68 -2.35 -1.64 -5.37
C ASP A 68 -1.26 -1.40 -6.41
N MET A 69 -0.18 -2.15 -6.37
CA MET A 69 0.80 -2.25 -7.44
C MET A 69 0.91 -3.72 -7.85
N TYR A 70 0.22 -4.12 -8.92
CA TYR A 70 0.26 -5.53 -9.30
C TYR A 70 0.08 -5.77 -10.81
N TRP A 71 0.28 -7.02 -11.20
CA TRP A 71 0.04 -7.52 -12.55
C TRP A 71 -1.46 -7.67 -12.83
N HIS A 72 -1.83 -7.81 -14.12
CA HIS A 72 -3.21 -8.13 -14.53
C HIS A 72 -4.26 -7.15 -13.97
N PHE A 73 -4.06 -5.86 -14.24
CA PHE A 73 -4.90 -4.75 -13.80
C PHE A 73 -6.41 -5.04 -13.82
N HIS A 74 -6.91 -5.65 -14.91
CA HIS A 74 -8.35 -5.92 -15.05
C HIS A 74 -8.87 -6.97 -14.06
N GLY A 75 -8.03 -7.93 -13.64
CA GLY A 75 -8.38 -8.89 -12.59
C GLY A 75 -8.69 -8.19 -11.28
N THR A 76 -7.78 -7.31 -10.80
CA THR A 76 -8.00 -6.53 -9.59
C THR A 76 -9.17 -5.54 -9.75
N ALA A 77 -9.26 -4.84 -10.90
CA ALA A 77 -10.33 -3.87 -11.16
C ALA A 77 -11.73 -4.53 -11.10
N ARG A 78 -11.92 -5.71 -11.70
CA ARG A 78 -13.17 -6.49 -11.61
C ARG A 78 -13.51 -6.84 -10.15
N ALA A 79 -12.54 -7.30 -9.38
CA ALA A 79 -12.74 -7.62 -7.97
C ALA A 79 -13.21 -6.39 -7.17
N VAL A 80 -12.58 -5.22 -7.39
CA VAL A 80 -12.97 -3.94 -6.76
C VAL A 80 -14.40 -3.54 -7.13
N GLU A 81 -14.76 -3.60 -8.43
CA GLU A 81 -16.11 -3.28 -8.91
C GLU A 81 -17.16 -4.14 -8.22
N GLU A 82 -16.97 -5.44 -8.18
CA GLU A 82 -17.92 -6.40 -7.64
C GLU A 82 -18.08 -6.28 -6.12
N MET A 83 -16.97 -6.13 -5.40
CA MET A 83 -16.98 -6.10 -3.94
C MET A 83 -17.23 -4.72 -3.34
N GLY A 84 -17.13 -3.65 -4.13
CA GLY A 84 -17.59 -2.32 -3.75
C GLY A 84 -16.61 -1.45 -2.97
N LEU A 85 -15.33 -1.81 -2.89
CA LEU A 85 -14.27 -0.95 -2.34
C LEU A 85 -13.90 0.18 -3.32
N ARG A 86 -13.04 1.09 -2.84
CA ARG A 86 -12.27 2.03 -3.66
C ARG A 86 -10.84 1.55 -3.79
N ALA A 87 -10.21 1.84 -4.92
CA ALA A 87 -8.79 1.55 -5.11
C ALA A 87 -8.11 2.57 -6.02
N ALA A 88 -6.84 2.83 -5.78
CA ALA A 88 -5.91 3.28 -6.80
C ALA A 88 -5.16 2.04 -7.30
N LEU A 89 -5.27 1.76 -8.59
CA LEU A 89 -4.62 0.60 -9.20
C LEU A 89 -3.44 1.08 -10.03
N SER A 90 -2.25 0.81 -9.52
CA SER A 90 -1.00 1.18 -10.17
C SER A 90 -0.61 0.10 -11.18
N ALA A 91 -0.75 0.42 -12.46
CA ALA A 91 -0.29 -0.45 -13.52
C ALA A 91 1.23 -0.64 -13.42
N VAL A 92 1.65 -1.83 -13.01
CA VAL A 92 3.06 -2.12 -12.73
C VAL A 92 3.93 -2.00 -14.00
N LEU A 93 5.11 -1.42 -13.83
CA LEU A 93 6.12 -1.29 -14.85
C LEU A 93 7.44 -1.86 -14.32
N ILE A 94 7.93 -2.93 -14.99
CA ILE A 94 9.22 -3.59 -14.74
C ILE A 94 9.79 -3.95 -16.10
N ASP A 95 10.94 -3.38 -16.50
CA ASP A 95 11.57 -3.65 -17.77
C ASP A 95 12.95 -4.32 -17.67
N MET A 96 13.47 -4.47 -16.45
CA MET A 96 14.79 -5.07 -16.17
C MET A 96 15.90 -4.51 -17.08
N PHE A 97 15.80 -3.23 -17.46
CA PHE A 97 16.71 -2.50 -18.35
C PHE A 97 16.79 -3.05 -19.79
N ASP A 98 15.80 -3.85 -20.21
CA ASP A 98 15.65 -4.33 -21.60
C ASP A 98 14.83 -3.32 -22.41
N GLU A 99 15.37 -2.85 -23.55
CA GLU A 99 14.73 -1.82 -24.38
C GLU A 99 13.44 -2.29 -25.05
N GLU A 100 13.34 -3.58 -25.39
CA GLU A 100 12.13 -4.14 -26.00
C GLU A 100 11.04 -4.29 -24.95
N GLU A 101 11.40 -4.77 -23.75
CA GLU A 101 10.48 -4.85 -22.62
C GLU A 101 10.00 -3.46 -22.20
N SER A 102 10.89 -2.46 -22.12
CA SER A 102 10.52 -1.07 -21.86
C SER A 102 9.42 -0.58 -22.81
N ARG A 103 9.58 -0.79 -24.13
CA ARG A 103 8.55 -0.41 -25.11
C ARG A 103 7.23 -1.13 -24.87
N ARG A 104 7.26 -2.45 -24.62
CA ARG A 104 6.06 -3.26 -24.36
C ARG A 104 5.32 -2.81 -23.10
N GLN A 105 6.07 -2.51 -22.04
CA GLN A 105 5.48 -2.05 -20.78
C GLN A 105 4.86 -0.65 -20.92
N ILE A 106 5.52 0.25 -21.65
CA ILE A 106 4.97 1.58 -21.96
C ILE A 106 3.67 1.45 -22.77
N GLU A 107 3.68 0.73 -23.87
CA GLU A 107 2.47 0.52 -24.70
C GLU A 107 1.34 -0.13 -23.92
N ARG A 108 1.67 -1.12 -23.05
CA ARG A 108 0.70 -1.75 -22.17
C ARG A 108 0.08 -0.77 -21.19
N ASN A 109 0.88 0.06 -20.52
CA ASN A 109 0.39 1.04 -19.57
C ASN A 109 -0.49 2.11 -20.23
N GLN A 110 -0.13 2.59 -21.43
CA GLN A 110 -0.97 3.50 -22.22
C GLN A 110 -2.33 2.86 -22.54
N LYS A 111 -2.33 1.61 -22.98
CA LYS A 111 -3.55 0.88 -23.28
C LYS A 111 -4.43 0.69 -22.03
N LEU A 112 -3.83 0.30 -20.90
CA LEU A 112 -4.55 0.15 -19.63
C LEU A 112 -5.14 1.49 -19.17
N PHE A 113 -4.44 2.62 -19.38
CA PHE A 113 -4.97 3.94 -19.12
C PHE A 113 -6.21 4.26 -19.97
N GLU A 114 -6.24 3.89 -21.25
CA GLU A 114 -7.43 4.03 -22.08
C GLU A 114 -8.59 3.13 -21.61
N GLU A 115 -8.27 1.88 -21.26
CA GLU A 115 -9.24 0.86 -20.89
C GLU A 115 -9.82 1.06 -19.47
N HIS A 116 -9.10 1.73 -18.55
CA HIS A 116 -9.59 1.92 -17.17
C HIS A 116 -10.91 2.70 -17.11
N GLN A 117 -11.20 3.54 -18.10
CA GLN A 117 -12.42 4.35 -18.17
C GLN A 117 -13.73 3.52 -18.24
N GLN A 118 -13.62 2.20 -18.46
CA GLN A 118 -14.78 1.31 -18.41
C GLN A 118 -15.27 1.03 -16.98
N TYR A 119 -14.42 1.29 -15.96
CA TYR A 119 -14.75 1.05 -14.57
C TYR A 119 -15.37 2.29 -13.90
N SER A 120 -15.94 2.10 -12.71
CA SER A 120 -16.55 3.20 -11.95
C SER A 120 -15.49 4.17 -11.40
N ASP A 121 -15.95 5.33 -10.94
CA ASP A 121 -15.16 6.38 -10.30
C ASP A 121 -14.52 5.95 -8.95
N ARG A 122 -14.80 4.75 -8.48
CA ARG A 122 -14.15 4.14 -7.33
C ARG A 122 -12.76 3.58 -7.65
N ILE A 123 -12.44 3.41 -8.93
CA ILE A 123 -11.16 2.91 -9.40
C ILE A 123 -10.37 4.05 -10.05
N HIS A 124 -9.30 4.44 -9.39
CA HIS A 124 -8.35 5.43 -9.88
C HIS A 124 -7.18 4.71 -10.55
N PHE A 125 -6.82 5.16 -11.75
CA PHE A 125 -5.62 4.65 -12.42
C PHE A 125 -4.38 5.39 -11.91
N ALA A 126 -3.29 4.66 -11.68
CA ALA A 126 -1.99 5.21 -11.37
C ALA A 126 -0.89 4.43 -12.12
N LEU A 127 0.31 4.98 -12.19
CA LEU A 127 1.48 4.27 -12.71
C LEU A 127 2.30 3.67 -11.58
N GLY A 128 2.80 2.45 -11.79
CA GLY A 128 3.59 1.71 -10.82
C GLY A 128 4.98 1.33 -11.32
N PRO A 129 5.90 2.27 -11.62
CA PRO A 129 7.29 1.90 -11.81
C PRO A 129 7.81 1.28 -10.51
N HIS A 130 8.18 -0.01 -10.56
CA HIS A 130 8.41 -0.82 -9.37
C HIS A 130 9.49 -0.22 -8.46
N ALA A 131 10.72 -0.09 -8.96
CA ALA A 131 11.86 0.47 -8.23
C ALA A 131 12.99 0.84 -9.20
N ILE A 132 13.96 1.64 -8.76
CA ILE A 132 15.10 2.07 -9.59
C ILE A 132 16.02 0.91 -10.03
N TYR A 133 15.96 -0.23 -9.35
CA TYR A 133 16.78 -1.41 -9.68
C TYR A 133 16.08 -2.40 -10.63
N THR A 134 14.84 -2.13 -11.03
CA THR A 134 14.04 -2.95 -11.96
C THR A 134 13.49 -2.16 -13.15
N VAL A 135 13.59 -0.84 -13.12
CA VAL A 135 13.03 0.06 -14.13
C VAL A 135 14.13 0.93 -14.73
N SER A 136 14.18 0.98 -16.05
CA SER A 136 15.17 1.80 -16.77
C SER A 136 14.86 3.29 -16.63
N GLU A 137 15.90 4.13 -16.72
CA GLU A 137 15.77 5.60 -16.70
C GLU A 137 14.75 6.10 -17.73
N LYS A 138 14.80 5.56 -18.95
CA LYS A 138 13.84 5.88 -20.01
C LYS A 138 12.39 5.64 -19.59
N SER A 139 12.11 4.52 -18.94
CA SER A 139 10.77 4.18 -18.46
C SER A 139 10.36 5.01 -17.25
N LEU A 140 11.28 5.37 -16.37
CA LEU A 140 11.03 6.30 -15.26
C LEU A 140 10.67 7.70 -15.78
N ILE A 141 11.44 8.25 -16.70
CA ILE A 141 11.18 9.57 -17.33
C ILE A 141 9.82 9.53 -18.04
N TRP A 142 9.57 8.50 -18.86
CA TRP A 142 8.27 8.35 -19.52
C TRP A 142 7.11 8.30 -18.50
N ALA A 143 7.25 7.53 -17.43
CA ALA A 143 6.20 7.41 -16.41
C ALA A 143 5.89 8.77 -15.76
N LYS A 144 6.93 9.57 -15.49
CA LYS A 144 6.77 10.91 -14.93
C LYS A 144 6.07 11.85 -15.91
N GLU A 145 6.55 11.92 -17.15
CA GLU A 145 5.97 12.77 -18.19
C GLU A 145 4.51 12.40 -18.46
N PHE A 146 4.22 11.10 -18.62
CA PHE A 146 2.85 10.62 -18.87
C PHE A 146 1.91 10.89 -17.68
N ALA A 147 2.40 10.74 -16.46
CA ALA A 147 1.63 11.04 -15.27
C ALA A 147 1.31 12.55 -15.14
N ASP A 148 2.29 13.41 -15.43
CA ASP A 148 2.11 14.87 -15.39
C ASP A 148 1.11 15.34 -16.47
N GLU A 149 1.19 14.77 -17.68
CA GLU A 149 0.26 15.10 -18.77
C GLU A 149 -1.20 14.68 -18.50
N ASN A 150 -1.39 13.62 -17.70
CA ASN A 150 -2.71 13.03 -17.46
C ASN A 150 -3.23 13.18 -16.01
N ASP A 151 -2.56 13.97 -15.16
CA ASP A 151 -2.91 14.19 -13.76
C ASP A 151 -2.99 12.87 -12.95
N LEU A 152 -2.00 11.99 -13.15
CA LEU A 152 -1.94 10.67 -12.51
C LEU A 152 -0.97 10.66 -11.33
N LEU A 153 -1.24 9.79 -10.37
CA LEU A 153 -0.29 9.44 -9.32
C LEU A 153 0.71 8.40 -9.83
N ILE A 154 1.92 8.45 -9.28
CA ILE A 154 2.99 7.48 -9.49
C ILE A 154 3.28 6.79 -8.16
N HIS A 155 3.39 5.49 -8.17
CA HIS A 155 3.62 4.63 -7.01
C HIS A 155 4.95 3.88 -7.19
N ILE A 156 5.91 4.03 -6.27
CA ILE A 156 7.26 3.48 -6.39
C ILE A 156 7.78 3.00 -5.03
N HIS A 157 8.51 1.86 -5.01
CA HIS A 157 9.32 1.46 -3.85
C HIS A 157 10.62 2.27 -3.84
N LEU A 158 10.99 2.81 -2.70
CA LEU A 158 12.10 3.75 -2.60
C LEU A 158 12.88 3.59 -1.30
N SER A 159 14.18 3.39 -1.41
CA SER A 159 15.13 3.32 -0.29
C SER A 159 14.71 2.32 0.79
N GLU A 160 14.25 1.13 0.36
CA GLU A 160 13.78 0.07 1.22
C GLU A 160 14.93 -0.66 1.93
N SER A 161 15.98 -0.99 1.19
CA SER A 161 17.08 -1.81 1.67
C SER A 161 18.45 -1.15 1.51
N GLU A 162 19.43 -1.61 2.28
CA GLU A 162 20.82 -1.17 2.11
C GLU A 162 21.38 -1.60 0.74
N ASP A 163 20.95 -2.74 0.22
CA ASP A 163 21.35 -3.25 -1.09
C ASP A 163 20.89 -2.31 -2.22
N GLU A 164 19.67 -1.74 -2.12
CA GLU A 164 19.19 -0.73 -3.07
C GLU A 164 20.09 0.52 -3.06
N ILE A 165 20.48 0.99 -1.85
CA ILE A 165 21.37 2.14 -1.73
C ILE A 165 22.73 1.85 -2.37
N ASN A 166 23.33 0.72 -2.05
CA ASN A 166 24.65 0.32 -2.56
C ASN A 166 24.61 0.11 -4.07
N GLY A 167 23.58 -0.54 -4.59
CA GLY A 167 23.37 -0.73 -6.03
C GLY A 167 23.21 0.59 -6.79
N SER A 168 22.48 1.55 -6.23
CA SER A 168 22.32 2.89 -6.81
C SER A 168 23.65 3.65 -6.84
N LEU A 169 24.43 3.61 -5.75
CA LEU A 169 25.75 4.23 -5.69
C LEU A 169 26.71 3.60 -6.70
N GLU A 170 26.70 2.28 -6.86
CA GLU A 170 27.55 1.58 -7.83
C GLU A 170 27.18 1.93 -9.27
N LYS A 171 25.88 1.94 -9.60
CA LYS A 171 25.38 2.10 -10.96
C LYS A 171 25.31 3.57 -11.40
N HIS A 172 24.86 4.46 -10.52
CA HIS A 172 24.57 5.86 -10.84
C HIS A 172 25.53 6.85 -10.17
N GLY A 173 26.37 6.40 -9.21
CA GLY A 173 27.24 7.27 -8.40
C GLY A 173 26.47 8.13 -7.40
N GLN A 174 25.18 7.86 -7.21
CA GLN A 174 24.25 8.65 -6.41
C GLN A 174 23.33 7.72 -5.63
N ARG A 175 22.75 8.24 -4.54
CA ARG A 175 21.71 7.53 -3.78
C ARG A 175 20.36 7.59 -4.51
N PRO A 176 19.41 6.68 -4.20
CA PRO A 176 18.16 6.54 -4.95
C PRO A 176 17.39 7.84 -5.16
N VAL A 177 17.17 8.61 -4.09
CA VAL A 177 16.43 9.89 -4.17
C VAL A 177 17.20 10.94 -4.98
N GLU A 178 18.53 11.01 -4.82
CA GLU A 178 19.37 11.96 -5.57
C GLU A 178 19.33 11.64 -7.08
N TYR A 179 19.35 10.38 -7.44
CA TYR A 179 19.21 9.94 -8.83
C TYR A 179 17.83 10.28 -9.40
N LEU A 180 16.74 10.00 -8.65
CA LEU A 180 15.40 10.35 -9.09
C LEU A 180 15.18 11.86 -9.22
N ASP A 181 15.81 12.67 -8.36
CA ASP A 181 15.79 14.12 -8.47
C ASP A 181 16.52 14.60 -9.74
N GLU A 182 17.72 14.05 -10.02
CA GLU A 182 18.51 14.41 -11.21
C GLU A 182 17.77 14.15 -12.52
N ILE A 183 17.04 13.03 -12.62
CA ILE A 183 16.26 12.71 -13.82
C ILE A 183 14.87 13.40 -13.86
N GLY A 184 14.55 14.26 -12.87
CA GLY A 184 13.29 15.00 -12.80
C GLY A 184 12.07 14.15 -12.47
N PHE A 185 12.25 13.00 -11.80
CA PHE A 185 11.16 12.09 -11.47
C PHE A 185 10.34 12.52 -10.26
N LEU A 186 10.95 13.26 -9.31
CA LEU A 186 10.26 13.65 -8.07
C LEU A 186 9.16 14.69 -8.34
N GLY A 187 8.09 14.68 -7.52
CA GLY A 187 6.98 15.61 -7.63
C GLY A 187 5.84 15.28 -6.67
N GLU A 188 4.85 16.20 -6.56
CA GLU A 188 3.68 16.07 -5.68
C GLU A 188 2.78 14.87 -6.02
N ASN A 189 2.89 14.35 -7.23
CA ASN A 189 2.16 13.17 -7.68
C ASN A 189 2.90 11.85 -7.44
N VAL A 190 4.11 11.87 -6.86
CA VAL A 190 4.87 10.67 -6.51
C VAL A 190 4.56 10.21 -5.11
N ILE A 191 4.22 8.92 -4.98
CA ILE A 191 4.01 8.19 -3.72
C ILE A 191 5.18 7.21 -3.57
N ALA A 192 6.06 7.50 -2.61
CA ALA A 192 7.22 6.68 -2.29
C ALA A 192 6.92 5.77 -1.10
N CYS A 193 7.18 4.46 -1.28
CA CYS A 193 6.93 3.43 -0.28
C CYS A 193 8.22 2.98 0.41
N HIS A 194 8.14 2.48 1.64
CA HIS A 194 9.21 2.06 2.55
C HIS A 194 10.00 3.22 3.15
N ASN A 195 10.86 3.91 2.40
CA ASN A 195 11.61 5.10 2.85
C ASN A 195 12.47 4.88 4.10
N ILE A 196 13.12 3.71 4.20
CA ILE A 196 13.88 3.29 5.38
C ILE A 196 15.27 3.92 5.41
N TRP A 197 16.00 3.84 4.31
CA TRP A 197 17.42 4.21 4.21
C TRP A 197 17.64 5.64 3.71
N LEU A 198 16.83 6.61 4.22
CA LEU A 198 16.94 8.02 3.86
C LEU A 198 17.93 8.79 4.73
N ASN A 199 18.78 9.61 4.12
CA ASN A 199 19.59 10.61 4.81
C ASN A 199 18.92 11.99 4.81
N ASP A 200 19.52 12.97 5.51
CA ASP A 200 18.92 14.31 5.65
C ASP A 200 18.84 15.09 4.33
N LYS A 201 19.79 14.88 3.39
CA LYS A 201 19.74 15.49 2.06
C LYS A 201 18.58 14.95 1.25
N GLU A 202 18.40 13.61 1.24
CA GLU A 202 17.30 12.96 0.55
C GLU A 202 15.94 13.36 1.10
N LEU A 203 15.79 13.45 2.42
CA LEU A 203 14.57 13.95 3.06
C LEU A 203 14.25 15.37 2.64
N ASN A 204 15.25 16.24 2.51
CA ASN A 204 15.05 17.61 2.03
C ASN A 204 14.59 17.63 0.57
N LEU A 205 15.20 16.83 -0.33
CA LEU A 205 14.79 16.71 -1.73
C LEU A 205 13.34 16.21 -1.86
N LEU A 206 12.96 15.18 -1.09
CA LEU A 206 11.58 14.67 -1.07
C LEU A 206 10.59 15.75 -0.60
N GLN A 207 10.95 16.53 0.44
CA GLN A 207 10.11 17.62 0.95
C GLN A 207 9.97 18.75 -0.06
N GLU A 208 11.06 19.22 -0.65
CA GLU A 208 11.10 20.29 -1.65
C GLU A 208 10.26 19.96 -2.89
N ASN A 209 10.22 18.69 -3.28
CA ASN A 209 9.43 18.20 -4.41
C ASN A 209 8.00 17.78 -4.02
N GLY A 210 7.61 17.85 -2.75
CA GLY A 210 6.27 17.50 -2.29
C GLY A 210 5.92 15.99 -2.38
N VAL A 211 6.94 15.12 -2.40
CA VAL A 211 6.76 13.66 -2.49
C VAL A 211 5.98 13.13 -1.28
N LYS A 212 5.04 12.24 -1.53
CA LYS A 212 4.18 11.61 -0.52
C LYS A 212 4.83 10.33 0.01
N LEU A 213 4.86 10.14 1.33
CA LEU A 213 5.54 9.01 1.95
C LEU A 213 4.56 8.00 2.53
N VAL A 214 4.80 6.70 2.24
CA VAL A 214 4.07 5.58 2.84
C VAL A 214 5.01 4.73 3.68
N HIS A 215 4.62 4.49 4.94
CA HIS A 215 5.34 3.62 5.87
C HIS A 215 4.67 2.25 5.95
N LEU A 216 5.46 1.18 5.92
CA LEU A 216 5.06 -0.23 5.87
C LEU A 216 5.68 -0.97 7.07
N PRO A 217 5.18 -0.71 8.29
CA PRO A 217 5.86 -1.15 9.50
C PRO A 217 6.09 -2.66 9.60
N VAL A 218 5.06 -3.47 9.35
CA VAL A 218 5.15 -4.92 9.51
C VAL A 218 6.08 -5.53 8.46
N SER A 219 5.90 -5.18 7.19
CA SER A 219 6.77 -5.65 6.10
C SER A 219 8.24 -5.29 6.34
N ASN A 220 8.53 -4.03 6.66
CA ASN A 220 9.90 -3.57 6.92
C ASN A 220 10.55 -4.31 8.10
N MET A 221 9.78 -4.63 9.13
CA MET A 221 10.26 -5.40 10.29
C MET A 221 10.46 -6.87 9.94
N LYS A 222 9.52 -7.49 9.23
CA LYS A 222 9.57 -8.90 8.85
C LYS A 222 10.73 -9.19 7.91
N LEU A 223 10.96 -8.33 6.92
CA LEU A 223 12.06 -8.45 5.96
C LEU A 223 13.41 -7.97 6.51
N GLY A 224 13.41 -7.35 7.71
CA GLY A 224 14.63 -6.83 8.31
C GLY A 224 15.20 -5.62 7.55
N SER A 225 14.36 -4.87 6.83
CA SER A 225 14.77 -3.72 6.01
C SER A 225 15.39 -2.58 6.83
N GLY A 226 14.99 -2.42 8.10
CA GLY A 226 15.55 -1.42 9.01
C GLY A 226 14.48 -0.63 9.77
N PHE A 227 14.92 0.49 10.37
CA PHE A 227 14.03 1.39 11.12
C PHE A 227 13.60 2.57 10.27
N TYR A 228 12.28 2.79 10.19
CA TYR A 228 11.74 4.00 9.56
C TYR A 228 12.22 5.27 10.30
N PRO A 229 12.76 6.28 9.60
CA PRO A 229 13.34 7.46 10.22
C PRO A 229 12.28 8.46 10.71
N TYR A 230 11.29 7.98 11.45
CA TYR A 230 10.08 8.71 11.85
C TYR A 230 10.37 10.11 12.42
N GLN A 231 11.38 10.24 13.34
CA GLN A 231 11.68 11.52 13.97
C GLN A 231 12.12 12.57 12.94
N LYS A 232 12.98 12.19 12.00
CA LYS A 232 13.47 13.08 10.93
C LYS A 232 12.38 13.46 9.94
N VAL A 233 11.48 12.52 9.64
CA VAL A 233 10.31 12.72 8.78
C VAL A 233 9.33 13.69 9.44
N LYS A 234 9.06 13.52 10.75
CA LYS A 234 8.19 14.39 11.54
C LYS A 234 8.74 15.83 11.66
N GLU A 235 10.04 15.98 11.88
CA GLU A 235 10.70 17.31 11.95
C GLU A 235 10.55 18.13 10.66
N ARG A 236 10.29 17.45 9.53
CA ARG A 236 10.02 18.05 8.22
C ARG A 236 8.53 18.14 7.88
N GLU A 237 7.67 17.83 8.83
CA GLU A 237 6.20 17.92 8.71
C GLU A 237 5.60 17.12 7.55
N PHE A 238 6.25 16.00 7.13
CA PHE A 238 5.65 15.10 6.16
C PHE A 238 4.33 14.53 6.67
N LYS A 239 3.32 14.51 5.78
CA LYS A 239 2.11 13.71 5.99
C LYS A 239 2.37 12.29 5.51
N VAL A 240 2.58 11.38 6.44
CA VAL A 240 2.83 9.97 6.16
C VAL A 240 1.52 9.20 6.21
N ALA A 241 1.30 8.28 5.26
CA ALA A 241 0.25 7.27 5.35
C ALA A 241 0.85 5.90 5.69
N LEU A 242 0.00 4.96 6.10
CA LEU A 242 0.36 3.56 6.33
C LEU A 242 -0.09 2.67 5.16
N GLY A 243 0.64 1.60 4.95
CA GLY A 243 0.26 0.50 4.08
C GLY A 243 0.68 -0.85 4.65
N THR A 244 0.08 -1.91 4.15
CA THR A 244 0.36 -3.27 4.63
C THR A 244 1.46 -3.96 3.84
N ASP A 245 1.75 -3.49 2.63
CA ASP A 245 2.48 -4.30 1.64
C ASP A 245 1.69 -5.55 1.22
N GLY A 246 2.31 -6.51 0.53
CA GLY A 246 1.68 -7.76 0.13
C GLY A 246 1.67 -8.83 1.23
N CYS A 247 0.73 -9.77 1.15
CA CYS A 247 0.65 -10.88 2.11
C CYS A 247 1.83 -11.85 2.05
N SER A 248 2.71 -11.75 1.08
CA SER A 248 3.96 -12.52 1.03
C SER A 248 5.07 -11.91 1.91
N SER A 249 5.03 -10.59 2.16
CA SER A 249 5.99 -9.87 3.01
C SER A 249 5.43 -9.46 4.38
N ASN A 250 4.09 -9.47 4.56
CA ASN A 250 3.41 -9.10 5.81
C ASN A 250 2.63 -10.27 6.44
N ASN A 251 1.95 -11.07 5.62
CA ASN A 251 1.02 -12.17 5.93
C ASN A 251 -0.43 -11.74 6.24
N ASN A 252 -0.75 -10.48 6.53
CA ASN A 252 -2.12 -9.99 6.66
C ASN A 252 -2.32 -8.58 6.06
N LEU A 253 -3.57 -8.11 6.04
CA LEU A 253 -3.97 -6.80 5.53
C LEU A 253 -4.74 -6.01 6.61
N ASP A 254 -4.28 -6.08 7.88
CA ASP A 254 -4.91 -5.44 9.03
C ASP A 254 -4.24 -4.10 9.38
N MET A 255 -4.89 -2.99 9.05
CA MET A 255 -4.38 -1.65 9.35
C MET A 255 -4.31 -1.34 10.86
N MET A 256 -5.04 -2.04 11.73
CA MET A 256 -4.88 -1.89 13.18
C MET A 256 -3.56 -2.48 13.65
N GLU A 257 -3.12 -3.57 13.03
CA GLU A 257 -1.81 -4.15 13.27
C GLU A 257 -0.70 -3.22 12.80
N GLU A 258 -0.82 -2.64 11.59
CA GLU A 258 0.13 -1.66 11.08
C GLU A 258 0.28 -0.45 12.02
N MET A 259 -0.83 0.11 12.50
CA MET A 259 -0.77 1.21 13.47
C MET A 259 -0.02 0.83 14.74
N LYS A 260 -0.27 -0.36 15.28
CA LYS A 260 0.40 -0.87 16.47
C LYS A 260 1.90 -1.01 16.27
N PHE A 261 2.32 -1.65 15.18
CA PHE A 261 3.73 -1.86 14.90
C PHE A 261 4.46 -0.57 14.53
N ALA A 262 3.80 0.37 13.84
CA ALA A 262 4.36 1.70 13.57
C ALA A 262 4.73 2.42 14.87
N THR A 263 3.80 2.48 15.85
CA THR A 263 4.07 3.14 17.14
C THR A 263 5.15 2.45 17.94
N MET A 264 5.11 1.11 18.02
CA MET A 264 6.08 0.33 18.79
C MET A 264 7.49 0.45 18.22
N ASN A 265 7.62 0.37 16.88
CA ASN A 265 8.88 0.55 16.17
C ASN A 265 9.46 1.95 16.40
N ALA A 266 8.65 3.01 16.24
CA ALA A 266 9.08 4.38 16.45
C ALA A 266 9.54 4.64 17.90
N LYS A 267 8.83 4.10 18.90
CA LYS A 267 9.19 4.23 20.32
C LYS A 267 10.49 3.53 20.68
N ILE A 268 10.69 2.30 20.18
CA ILE A 268 11.93 1.56 20.48
C ILE A 268 13.13 2.19 19.75
N ASN A 269 12.95 2.65 18.53
CA ASN A 269 14.02 3.30 17.77
C ASN A 269 14.49 4.61 18.43
N THR A 270 13.58 5.40 19.01
CA THR A 270 13.89 6.67 19.69
C THR A 270 14.14 6.53 21.19
N MET A 271 13.85 5.36 21.79
CA MET A 271 13.83 5.13 23.25
C MET A 271 12.95 6.13 24.01
N GLN A 272 11.87 6.59 23.37
CA GLN A 272 10.94 7.57 23.92
C GLN A 272 9.49 7.08 23.80
N ALA A 273 8.79 6.93 24.92
CA ALA A 273 7.39 6.46 24.96
C ALA A 273 6.40 7.46 24.33
N THR A 274 6.79 8.71 24.13
CA THR A 274 5.95 9.77 23.55
C THR A 274 6.05 9.87 22.02
N THR A 275 6.98 9.14 21.39
CA THR A 275 7.13 9.14 19.93
C THR A 275 5.95 8.45 19.29
N LEU A 276 5.39 9.03 18.24
CA LEU A 276 4.25 8.54 17.46
C LEU A 276 3.08 8.09 18.37
N PRO A 277 2.34 9.03 18.98
CA PRO A 277 1.19 8.72 19.84
C PRO A 277 0.02 8.12 19.03
N ALA A 278 -0.94 7.51 19.71
CA ALA A 278 -2.06 6.80 19.10
C ALA A 278 -2.88 7.67 18.14
N GLU A 279 -3.16 8.89 18.49
CA GLU A 279 -3.91 9.82 17.65
C GLU A 279 -3.20 10.10 16.33
N GLU A 280 -1.88 10.29 16.36
CA GLU A 280 -1.08 10.58 15.17
C GLU A 280 -1.02 9.37 14.21
N VAL A 281 -0.81 8.17 14.73
CA VAL A 281 -0.79 6.96 13.88
C VAL A 281 -2.18 6.60 13.35
N PHE A 282 -3.25 6.94 14.08
CA PHE A 282 -4.61 6.80 13.60
C PHE A 282 -4.88 7.73 12.40
N ASP A 283 -4.37 8.96 12.46
CA ASP A 283 -4.43 9.88 11.32
C ASP A 283 -3.64 9.34 10.11
N MET A 284 -2.51 8.67 10.31
CA MET A 284 -1.76 8.01 9.24
C MET A 284 -2.57 6.91 8.53
N ALA A 285 -3.42 6.20 9.24
CA ALA A 285 -4.28 5.15 8.70
C ALA A 285 -5.64 5.67 8.15
N THR A 286 -5.95 6.95 8.32
CA THR A 286 -7.25 7.53 7.97
C THR A 286 -7.10 8.79 7.13
N ILE A 287 -7.02 9.97 7.75
CA ILE A 287 -7.06 11.26 7.07
C ILE A 287 -5.85 11.48 6.16
N ASN A 288 -4.64 11.07 6.58
CA ASN A 288 -3.44 11.25 5.77
C ASN A 288 -3.53 10.41 4.48
N GLY A 289 -4.02 9.17 4.59
CA GLY A 289 -4.29 8.33 3.42
C GLY A 289 -5.30 8.97 2.47
N ALA A 290 -6.43 9.45 3.01
CA ALA A 290 -7.45 10.12 2.19
C ALA A 290 -6.90 11.38 1.47
N GLU A 291 -6.13 12.22 2.17
CA GLU A 291 -5.51 13.41 1.58
C GLU A 291 -4.44 13.06 0.55
N MET A 292 -3.67 11.99 0.76
CA MET A 292 -2.65 11.50 -0.17
C MET A 292 -3.23 11.18 -1.55
N PHE A 293 -4.42 10.61 -1.59
CA PHE A 293 -5.14 10.25 -2.82
C PHE A 293 -6.18 11.27 -3.26
N ASN A 294 -6.16 12.48 -2.70
CA ASN A 294 -7.10 13.57 -2.99
C ASN A 294 -8.58 13.17 -2.78
N LEU A 295 -8.86 12.25 -1.85
CA LEU A 295 -10.21 11.79 -1.55
C LEU A 295 -10.84 12.61 -0.43
N ASN A 296 -12.09 13.05 -0.64
CA ASN A 296 -12.85 13.78 0.36
C ASN A 296 -13.41 12.84 1.45
N ALA A 297 -12.51 12.10 2.14
CA ALA A 297 -12.80 11.05 3.11
C ALA A 297 -11.93 11.18 4.38
N GLY A 298 -11.72 10.10 5.11
CA GLY A 298 -10.83 10.01 6.27
C GLY A 298 -11.34 10.67 7.56
N LYS A 299 -12.52 11.28 7.54
CA LYS A 299 -13.23 11.88 8.69
C LYS A 299 -14.74 11.70 8.54
N ILE A 300 -15.43 11.51 9.67
CA ILE A 300 -16.90 11.53 9.70
C ILE A 300 -17.35 12.98 9.85
N ALA A 301 -17.82 13.57 8.76
CA ALA A 301 -18.34 14.93 8.71
C ALA A 301 -19.33 15.09 7.53
N GLU A 302 -20.21 16.08 7.61
CA GLU A 302 -21.10 16.42 6.49
C GLU A 302 -20.31 16.77 5.23
N GLY A 303 -20.77 16.26 4.07
CA GLY A 303 -20.13 16.48 2.77
C GLY A 303 -18.92 15.58 2.49
N LYS A 304 -18.51 14.73 3.42
CA LYS A 304 -17.47 13.71 3.20
C LYS A 304 -18.06 12.44 2.59
N LEU A 305 -17.22 11.64 1.92
CA LEU A 305 -17.60 10.31 1.48
C LEU A 305 -18.02 9.46 2.70
N ALA A 306 -19.08 8.68 2.53
CA ALA A 306 -19.59 7.81 3.57
C ALA A 306 -18.81 6.49 3.60
N ASP A 307 -17.53 6.59 3.95
CA ASP A 307 -16.59 5.50 4.16
C ASP A 307 -16.28 5.42 5.66
N LEU A 308 -16.93 4.50 6.36
CA LEU A 308 -16.89 4.45 7.83
C LEU A 308 -17.06 3.02 8.37
N LEU A 309 -16.63 2.84 9.62
CA LEU A 309 -16.72 1.58 10.36
C LEU A 309 -17.59 1.72 11.60
N LEU A 310 -18.29 0.66 11.95
CA LEU A 310 -18.88 0.50 13.27
C LEU A 310 -18.06 -0.52 14.07
N LEU A 311 -17.51 -0.09 15.20
CA LEU A 311 -16.80 -0.96 16.15
C LEU A 311 -17.71 -1.37 17.29
N ASP A 312 -17.60 -2.65 17.70
CA ASP A 312 -18.25 -3.16 18.88
C ASP A 312 -17.39 -2.89 20.12
N LEU A 313 -17.86 -2.01 21.00
CA LEU A 313 -17.16 -1.65 22.24
C LEU A 313 -17.34 -2.68 23.37
N ASN A 314 -18.23 -3.67 23.21
CA ASN A 314 -18.48 -4.70 24.24
C ASN A 314 -17.53 -5.89 24.13
N ARG A 315 -16.46 -5.75 23.34
CA ARG A 315 -15.42 -6.77 23.20
C ARG A 315 -14.37 -6.66 24.30
N PRO A 316 -13.72 -7.77 24.71
CA PRO A 316 -12.68 -7.76 25.73
C PRO A 316 -11.54 -6.78 25.42
N GLU A 317 -11.08 -6.74 24.16
CA GLU A 317 -9.99 -5.89 23.70
C GLU A 317 -10.34 -4.39 23.64
N MET A 318 -11.64 -4.06 23.71
CA MET A 318 -12.15 -2.68 23.76
C MET A 318 -12.59 -2.25 25.16
N THR A 319 -12.45 -3.12 26.17
CA THR A 319 -12.94 -2.91 27.54
C THR A 319 -11.80 -3.00 28.57
N PRO A 320 -11.65 -2.02 29.50
CA PRO A 320 -12.43 -0.77 29.65
C PRO A 320 -12.07 0.26 28.56
N ASN A 321 -12.99 1.17 28.27
CA ASN A 321 -12.77 2.21 27.25
C ASN A 321 -12.52 3.58 27.89
N TYR A 322 -11.27 3.85 28.29
CA TYR A 322 -10.84 5.17 28.78
C TYR A 322 -10.46 6.11 27.64
N ASN A 323 -9.88 5.54 26.56
CA ASN A 323 -9.52 6.25 25.33
C ASN A 323 -9.71 5.29 24.16
N THR A 324 -10.70 5.58 23.32
CA THR A 324 -11.09 4.70 22.21
C THR A 324 -9.98 4.57 21.17
N ILE A 325 -9.29 5.67 20.79
CA ILE A 325 -8.21 5.62 19.81
C ILE A 325 -7.04 4.80 20.36
N SER A 326 -6.70 4.96 21.63
CA SER A 326 -5.69 4.15 22.29
C SER A 326 -6.03 2.64 22.24
N ASN A 327 -7.29 2.28 22.50
CA ASN A 327 -7.72 0.88 22.40
C ASN A 327 -7.65 0.37 20.95
N ILE A 328 -8.06 1.16 19.97
CA ILE A 328 -7.95 0.80 18.54
C ILE A 328 -6.49 0.50 18.17
N VAL A 329 -5.58 1.36 18.57
CA VAL A 329 -4.16 1.26 18.18
C VAL A 329 -3.41 0.17 18.94
N TYR A 330 -3.65 0.02 20.24
CA TYR A 330 -2.79 -0.84 21.07
C TYR A 330 -3.39 -2.19 21.44
N SER A 331 -4.71 -2.35 21.41
CA SER A 331 -5.35 -3.60 21.86
C SER A 331 -6.33 -4.24 20.88
N ALA A 332 -7.02 -3.46 20.06
CA ALA A 332 -7.93 -3.99 19.04
C ALA A 332 -7.20 -4.71 17.90
N ASN A 333 -7.96 -5.41 17.10
CA ASN A 333 -7.55 -6.02 15.82
C ASN A 333 -8.75 -5.97 14.85
N GLY A 334 -8.56 -6.39 13.61
CA GLY A 334 -9.61 -6.34 12.58
C GLY A 334 -10.92 -6.99 12.98
N ALA A 335 -10.91 -8.03 13.84
CA ALA A 335 -12.14 -8.67 14.31
C ALA A 335 -13.01 -7.76 15.20
N SER A 336 -12.50 -6.61 15.66
CA SER A 336 -13.28 -5.61 16.40
C SER A 336 -14.22 -4.81 15.50
N VAL A 337 -14.06 -4.88 14.17
CA VAL A 337 -14.95 -4.25 13.19
C VAL A 337 -16.22 -5.08 13.05
N ASN A 338 -17.36 -4.48 13.36
CA ASN A 338 -18.68 -5.11 13.23
C ASN A 338 -19.30 -4.84 11.84
N THR A 339 -19.17 -3.61 11.36
CA THR A 339 -19.79 -3.18 10.10
C THR A 339 -18.80 -2.29 9.32
N THR A 340 -18.68 -2.55 8.02
CA THR A 340 -17.89 -1.76 7.09
C THR A 340 -18.77 -1.15 6.02
N ILE A 341 -18.68 0.17 5.86
CA ILE A 341 -19.46 0.95 4.90
C ILE A 341 -18.49 1.67 3.97
N CYS A 342 -18.67 1.49 2.66
CA CYS A 342 -17.92 2.20 1.62
C CYS A 342 -18.90 2.85 0.65
N ASN A 343 -18.68 4.13 0.34
CA ASN A 343 -19.55 4.90 -0.54
C ASN A 343 -21.05 4.86 -0.13
N GLY A 344 -21.34 4.81 1.18
CA GLY A 344 -22.69 4.70 1.72
C GLY A 344 -23.32 3.31 1.60
N LYS A 345 -22.61 2.32 1.03
CA LYS A 345 -23.06 0.93 0.91
C LYS A 345 -22.46 0.08 2.02
N ILE A 346 -23.31 -0.70 2.72
CA ILE A 346 -22.83 -1.68 3.70
C ILE A 346 -22.21 -2.85 2.94
N LEU A 347 -20.90 -3.10 3.17
CA LEU A 347 -20.13 -4.20 2.59
C LEU A 347 -19.99 -5.37 3.55
N MET A 348 -19.97 -5.09 4.87
CA MET A 348 -19.99 -6.08 5.93
C MET A 348 -20.97 -5.65 7.01
N GLN A 349 -21.75 -6.57 7.51
CA GLN A 349 -22.63 -6.37 8.66
C GLN A 349 -22.52 -7.53 9.65
N ASP A 350 -22.39 -7.22 10.94
CA ASP A 350 -22.23 -8.21 12.02
C ASP A 350 -21.07 -9.21 11.75
N GLY A 351 -20.00 -8.71 11.11
CA GLY A 351 -18.81 -9.49 10.74
C GLY A 351 -19.00 -10.43 9.54
N TYR A 352 -20.14 -10.39 8.84
CA TYR A 352 -20.41 -11.22 7.67
C TYR A 352 -20.35 -10.41 6.38
N VAL A 353 -19.70 -10.98 5.35
CA VAL A 353 -19.61 -10.46 3.99
C VAL A 353 -20.28 -11.45 3.02
N ASP A 354 -21.16 -10.95 2.15
CA ASP A 354 -21.87 -11.79 1.19
C ASP A 354 -20.89 -12.53 0.25
N GLY A 355 -21.05 -13.85 0.13
CA GLY A 355 -20.22 -14.70 -0.74
C GLY A 355 -18.82 -15.00 -0.18
N GLU A 356 -18.53 -14.71 1.09
CA GLU A 356 -17.19 -14.91 1.67
C GLU A 356 -16.69 -16.35 1.61
N GLU A 357 -17.58 -17.34 1.76
CA GLU A 357 -17.20 -18.77 1.67
C GLU A 357 -16.71 -19.15 0.27
N GLU A 358 -17.40 -18.70 -0.79
CA GLU A 358 -16.99 -18.93 -2.16
C GLU A 358 -15.64 -18.28 -2.46
N ILE A 359 -15.40 -17.07 -1.98
CA ILE A 359 -14.13 -16.36 -2.19
C ILE A 359 -12.98 -17.13 -1.55
N ILE A 360 -13.16 -17.60 -0.32
CA ILE A 360 -12.14 -18.38 0.40
C ILE A 360 -11.85 -19.69 -0.31
N ASP A 361 -12.89 -20.42 -0.73
CA ASP A 361 -12.75 -21.72 -1.40
C ASP A 361 -12.03 -21.56 -2.76
N LYS A 362 -12.44 -20.57 -3.56
CA LYS A 362 -11.84 -20.32 -4.88
C LYS A 362 -10.38 -19.85 -4.78
N ALA A 363 -10.08 -18.90 -3.89
CA ALA A 363 -8.70 -18.47 -3.70
C ALA A 363 -7.80 -19.59 -3.17
N SER A 364 -8.30 -20.44 -2.27
CA SER A 364 -7.61 -21.64 -1.79
C SER A 364 -7.30 -22.62 -2.93
N GLN A 365 -8.27 -22.84 -3.83
CA GLN A 365 -8.07 -23.70 -4.99
C GLN A 365 -6.99 -23.13 -5.91
N VAL A 366 -7.08 -21.85 -6.27
CA VAL A 366 -6.08 -21.18 -7.11
C VAL A 366 -4.67 -21.26 -6.47
N ALA A 367 -4.54 -20.97 -5.18
CA ALA A 367 -3.25 -21.06 -4.48
C ALA A 367 -2.68 -22.49 -4.43
N THR A 368 -3.53 -23.52 -4.52
CA THR A 368 -3.10 -24.93 -4.56
C THR A 368 -2.61 -25.34 -5.96
N ASP A 369 -3.19 -24.74 -7.00
CA ASP A 369 -2.89 -25.05 -8.40
C ASP A 369 -1.63 -24.32 -8.93
N LEU A 370 -1.16 -23.27 -8.23
CA LEU A 370 0.06 -22.50 -8.53
C LEU A 370 1.33 -23.24 -8.11
#